data_837757c7e5560c5fc54090cf3e4799fe
#
_entry.id   837757c7e5560c5fc54090cf3e4799fe
#
_cell.length_a   1.000
_cell.length_b   1.000
_cell.length_c   1.000
_cell.angle_alpha   90.00
_cell.angle_beta   90.00
_cell.angle_gamma   90.00
#
_symmetry.space_group_name_H-M   'P 1'
#
loop_
_entity.id
_entity.type
_entity.pdbx_description
1 polymer ?
#
loop_
_entity_poly.entity_id
_entity_poly.type
_entity_poly.pdbx_seq_one_letter_code
_entity_poly.pdbx_strand_id
1 'polypeptide(L)'
;MIGEVWICSGQSNMEMQVEGWGKVKNYEQEKEEANNYPNIRFLLVENAMSPTPVENITAKENGWQVCTSKSVADFSAAGYFFGRDLNKYRNVPIGLIDTSWGGTIIETWTSNEALATIPSMKKRLEALVGLPASQEGRKKKFEEDVETWKSEVERIDKGCVNGEAICCLLYTSPSPRDRQ
;
A
#
# COMPACT_ATOMS: atom_id res chain seq x y z
N MET A 1 20.52 -21.48 4.54
CA MET A 1 20.34 -21.30 6.00
C MET A 1 19.00 -21.89 6.37
N ILE A 2 18.91 -22.54 7.52
CA ILE A 2 17.64 -23.02 8.08
C ILE A 2 17.28 -22.06 9.21
N GLY A 3 16.05 -21.54 9.21
CA GLY A 3 15.60 -20.54 10.17
C GLY A 3 14.08 -20.40 10.16
N GLU A 4 13.57 -19.30 10.71
CA GLU A 4 12.15 -18.98 10.75
C GLU A 4 11.80 -17.97 9.67
N VAL A 5 10.59 -18.10 9.10
CA VAL A 5 10.04 -17.13 8.13
C VAL A 5 8.73 -16.58 8.66
N TRP A 6 8.59 -15.26 8.66
CA TRP A 6 7.43 -14.55 9.16
C TRP A 6 6.85 -13.65 8.09
N ILE A 7 5.53 -13.55 8.04
CA ILE A 7 4.80 -12.67 7.13
C ILE A 7 4.37 -11.42 7.90
N CYS A 8 4.80 -10.27 7.41
CA CYS A 8 4.42 -8.94 7.90
C CYS A 8 3.28 -8.44 7.00
N SER A 9 2.04 -8.61 7.44
CA SER A 9 0.84 -8.26 6.67
C SER A 9 0.01 -7.23 7.42
N GLY A 10 -0.65 -6.36 6.70
CA GLY A 10 -1.52 -5.33 7.25
C GLY A 10 -1.57 -4.07 6.39
N GLN A 11 -1.95 -2.96 7.01
CA GLN A 11 -2.04 -1.69 6.33
C GLN A 11 -0.96 -0.71 6.85
N SER A 12 -1.24 0.59 6.86
CA SER A 12 -0.27 1.69 7.06
C SER A 12 0.66 1.53 8.27
N ASN A 13 0.21 0.98 9.40
CA ASN A 13 1.11 0.77 10.55
C ASN A 13 2.15 -0.33 10.31
N MET A 14 1.80 -1.36 9.53
CA MET A 14 2.75 -2.38 9.13
C MET A 14 3.62 -1.91 7.96
N GLU A 15 3.04 -1.14 7.03
CA GLU A 15 3.77 -0.60 5.87
C GLU A 15 4.75 0.52 6.25
N MET A 16 4.59 1.16 7.40
CA MET A 16 5.48 2.23 7.84
C MET A 16 6.94 1.78 7.82
N GLN A 17 7.73 2.42 6.97
CA GLN A 17 9.13 2.08 6.73
C GLN A 17 10.05 2.67 7.80
N VAL A 18 11.25 2.10 7.95
CA VAL A 18 12.27 2.63 8.86
C VAL A 18 12.66 4.06 8.49
N GLU A 19 12.86 4.36 7.20
CA GLU A 19 13.22 5.70 6.69
C GLU A 19 12.14 6.36 5.81
N GLY A 20 10.98 5.77 5.64
CA GLY A 20 9.93 6.28 4.76
C GLY A 20 9.17 7.49 5.30
N TRP A 21 7.90 7.60 4.88
CA TRP A 21 6.99 8.70 5.23
C TRP A 21 6.73 8.86 6.73
N GLY A 22 6.86 7.78 7.51
CA GLY A 22 6.67 7.76 8.95
C GLY A 22 7.95 7.44 9.73
N LYS A 23 9.07 8.04 9.35
CA LYS A 23 10.41 7.77 9.89
C LYS A 23 10.44 7.37 11.37
N VAL A 24 11.17 6.31 11.66
CA VAL A 24 11.53 5.95 13.03
C VAL A 24 12.38 7.06 13.64
N LYS A 25 12.18 7.37 14.91
CA LYS A 25 12.84 8.49 15.59
C LYS A 25 14.37 8.49 15.42
N ASN A 26 15.01 7.32 15.45
CA ASN A 26 16.46 7.16 15.32
C ASN A 26 16.83 6.38 14.04
N TYR A 27 16.14 6.65 12.93
CA TYR A 27 16.24 5.84 11.72
C TYR A 27 17.67 5.70 11.18
N GLU A 28 18.51 6.74 11.28
CA GLU A 28 19.91 6.69 10.84
C GLU A 28 20.72 5.68 11.65
N GLN A 29 20.59 5.72 12.97
CA GLN A 29 21.25 4.77 13.87
C GLN A 29 20.74 3.35 13.64
N GLU A 30 19.43 3.16 13.47
CA GLU A 30 18.81 1.84 13.21
C GLU A 30 19.28 1.25 11.86
N LYS A 31 19.46 2.10 10.84
CA LYS A 31 20.02 1.68 9.55
C LYS A 31 21.46 1.21 9.69
N GLU A 32 22.29 1.93 10.43
CA GLU A 32 23.67 1.49 10.68
C GLU A 32 23.71 0.19 11.46
N GLU A 33 22.88 0.06 12.50
CA GLU A 33 22.78 -1.15 13.31
C GLU A 33 22.30 -2.39 12.50
N ALA A 34 21.49 -2.19 11.47
CA ALA A 34 20.98 -3.26 10.61
C ALA A 34 22.09 -4.10 9.95
N ASN A 35 23.27 -3.50 9.71
CA ASN A 35 24.42 -4.21 9.16
C ASN A 35 24.96 -5.31 10.11
N ASN A 36 24.61 -5.26 11.40
CA ASN A 36 25.03 -6.26 12.40
C ASN A 36 24.17 -7.52 12.37
N TYR A 37 23.09 -7.56 11.54
CA TYR A 37 22.16 -8.69 11.45
C TYR A 37 22.20 -9.39 10.09
N PRO A 38 23.34 -9.92 9.63
CA PRO A 38 23.44 -10.53 8.30
C PRO A 38 22.63 -11.84 8.16
N ASN A 39 22.09 -12.36 9.25
CA ASN A 39 21.23 -13.54 9.27
C ASN A 39 19.74 -13.19 9.09
N ILE A 40 19.38 -11.92 9.03
CA ILE A 40 18.02 -11.50 8.68
C ILE A 40 17.93 -11.29 7.16
N ARG A 41 16.80 -11.69 6.57
CA ARG A 41 16.49 -11.53 5.16
C ARG A 41 15.13 -10.84 5.01
N PHE A 42 15.04 -9.95 4.05
CA PHE A 42 13.84 -9.21 3.69
C PHE A 42 13.34 -9.63 2.31
N LEU A 43 12.05 -9.81 2.17
CA LEU A 43 11.36 -9.95 0.89
C LEU A 43 10.22 -8.91 0.87
N LEU A 44 10.35 -7.89 0.02
CA LEU A 44 9.27 -6.94 -0.24
C LEU A 44 8.43 -7.45 -1.39
N VAL A 45 7.15 -7.68 -1.16
CA VAL A 45 6.19 -8.05 -2.20
C VAL A 45 5.68 -6.79 -2.91
N GLU A 46 5.62 -6.81 -4.23
CA GLU A 46 4.98 -5.74 -4.98
C GLU A 46 3.47 -5.74 -4.75
N ASN A 47 2.93 -4.54 -4.54
CA ASN A 47 1.49 -4.37 -4.36
C ASN A 47 0.76 -4.69 -5.66
N ALA A 48 -0.03 -5.75 -5.66
CA ALA A 48 -0.83 -6.19 -6.79
C ALA A 48 -2.23 -6.60 -6.35
N MET A 49 -3.22 -6.31 -7.17
CA MET A 49 -4.60 -6.76 -6.97
C MET A 49 -4.89 -7.93 -7.89
N SER A 50 -5.51 -8.97 -7.36
CA SER A 50 -6.00 -10.10 -8.15
C SER A 50 -7.39 -10.51 -7.68
N PRO A 51 -8.34 -10.73 -8.60
CA PRO A 51 -9.67 -11.24 -8.26
C PRO A 51 -9.66 -12.73 -7.88
N THR A 52 -8.56 -13.42 -8.18
CA THR A 52 -8.38 -14.85 -7.91
C THR A 52 -7.01 -15.09 -7.29
N PRO A 53 -6.83 -16.16 -6.49
CA PRO A 53 -5.52 -16.56 -6.00
C PRO A 53 -4.51 -16.73 -7.14
N VAL A 54 -3.29 -16.28 -6.93
CA VAL A 54 -2.18 -16.45 -7.87
C VAL A 54 -1.14 -17.40 -7.30
N GLU A 55 -0.46 -18.14 -8.18
CA GLU A 55 0.56 -19.12 -7.76
C GLU A 55 1.88 -18.45 -7.37
N ASN A 56 2.17 -17.30 -7.96
CA ASN A 56 3.43 -16.59 -7.77
C ASN A 56 3.19 -15.12 -7.41
N ILE A 57 4.10 -14.59 -6.61
CA ILE A 57 4.15 -13.16 -6.26
C ILE A 57 5.34 -12.50 -6.97
N THR A 58 5.20 -11.22 -7.29
CA THR A 58 6.32 -10.38 -7.72
C THR A 58 6.96 -9.74 -6.48
N ALA A 59 8.27 -9.84 -6.39
CA ALA A 59 9.04 -9.23 -5.32
C ALA A 59 9.84 -8.04 -5.86
N LYS A 60 9.91 -6.98 -5.08
CA LYS A 60 10.81 -5.84 -5.35
C LYS A 60 12.27 -6.29 -5.25
N GLU A 61 13.18 -5.52 -5.86
CA GLU A 61 14.63 -5.73 -5.76
C GLU A 61 15.10 -7.15 -6.12
N ASN A 62 14.38 -7.83 -7.03
CA ASN A 62 14.70 -9.19 -7.49
C ASN A 62 14.67 -10.27 -6.39
N GLY A 63 13.90 -10.07 -5.31
CA GLY A 63 13.67 -11.11 -4.31
C GLY A 63 14.28 -10.83 -2.93
N TRP A 64 14.82 -11.88 -2.32
CA TRP A 64 15.35 -11.82 -0.96
C TRP A 64 16.59 -10.95 -0.83
N GLN A 65 16.53 -9.96 0.07
CA GLN A 65 17.61 -9.05 0.40
C GLN A 65 18.24 -9.42 1.76
N VAL A 66 19.56 -9.27 1.87
CA VAL A 66 20.25 -9.32 3.18
C VAL A 66 19.89 -8.07 3.95
N CYS A 67 19.70 -8.18 5.27
CA CYS A 67 19.56 -7.03 6.15
C CYS A 67 20.83 -6.17 6.12
N THR A 68 20.69 -4.97 5.63
CA THR A 68 21.75 -3.94 5.53
C THR A 68 21.13 -2.58 5.77
N SER A 69 21.97 -1.56 5.95
CA SER A 69 21.52 -0.17 6.06
C SER A 69 20.69 0.29 4.86
N LYS A 70 20.95 -0.26 3.67
CA LYS A 70 20.18 0.04 2.46
C LYS A 70 18.83 -0.66 2.43
N SER A 71 18.81 -1.99 2.65
CA SER A 71 17.60 -2.79 2.50
C SER A 71 16.59 -2.57 3.63
N VAL A 72 17.04 -2.19 4.83
CA VAL A 72 16.15 -1.90 5.96
C VAL A 72 15.41 -0.56 5.80
N ALA A 73 15.97 0.38 5.06
CA ALA A 73 15.42 1.72 4.90
C ALA A 73 13.96 1.71 4.42
N ASP A 74 13.70 0.91 3.39
CA ASP A 74 12.38 0.78 2.76
C ASP A 74 11.53 -0.37 3.32
N PHE A 75 12.05 -1.10 4.31
CA PHE A 75 11.34 -2.22 4.93
C PHE A 75 10.43 -1.77 6.06
N SER A 76 9.37 -2.55 6.34
CA SER A 76 8.49 -2.37 7.49
C SER A 76 9.28 -2.19 8.79
N ALA A 77 9.11 -1.06 9.47
CA ALA A 77 9.74 -0.82 10.77
C ALA A 77 9.26 -1.83 11.82
N ALA A 78 7.94 -2.09 11.87
CA ALA A 78 7.37 -3.08 12.79
C ALA A 78 7.93 -4.47 12.53
N GLY A 79 8.01 -4.88 11.24
CA GLY A 79 8.59 -6.16 10.83
C GLY A 79 10.08 -6.25 11.18
N TYR A 80 10.85 -5.21 10.89
CA TYR A 80 12.28 -5.17 11.21
C TYR A 80 12.56 -5.32 12.71
N PHE A 81 11.93 -4.51 13.56
CA PHE A 81 12.15 -4.57 15.00
C PHE A 81 11.75 -5.93 15.57
N PHE A 82 10.61 -6.46 15.15
CA PHE A 82 10.19 -7.81 15.54
C PHE A 82 11.24 -8.86 15.14
N GLY A 83 11.66 -8.86 13.87
CA GLY A 83 12.62 -9.85 13.36
C GLY A 83 13.99 -9.71 14.00
N ARG A 84 14.46 -8.49 14.27
CA ARG A 84 15.70 -8.21 14.98
C ARG A 84 15.68 -8.76 16.39
N ASP A 85 14.63 -8.49 17.15
CA ASP A 85 14.54 -8.94 18.55
C ASP A 85 14.37 -10.46 18.61
N LEU A 86 13.62 -11.04 17.67
CA LEU A 86 13.50 -12.50 17.55
C LEU A 86 14.85 -13.15 17.20
N ASN A 87 15.62 -12.58 16.26
CA ASN A 87 16.95 -13.06 15.90
C ASN A 87 17.90 -13.03 17.12
N LYS A 88 17.88 -11.91 17.89
CA LYS A 88 18.67 -11.80 19.14
C LYS A 88 18.27 -12.88 20.15
N TYR A 89 16.98 -13.09 20.34
CA TYR A 89 16.47 -14.01 21.36
C TYR A 89 16.67 -15.47 20.99
N ARG A 90 16.37 -15.84 19.74
CA ARG A 90 16.39 -17.23 19.28
C ARG A 90 17.74 -17.66 18.71
N ASN A 91 18.57 -16.72 18.32
CA ASN A 91 19.86 -16.94 17.66
C ASN A 91 19.74 -17.85 16.40
N VAL A 92 18.66 -17.68 15.63
CA VAL A 92 18.39 -18.38 14.37
C VAL A 92 18.23 -17.38 13.23
N PRO A 93 18.51 -17.76 11.98
CA PRO A 93 18.20 -16.92 10.82
C PRO A 93 16.71 -16.58 10.73
N ILE A 94 16.39 -15.33 10.39
CA ILE A 94 15.01 -14.84 10.28
C ILE A 94 14.76 -14.34 8.85
N GLY A 95 13.73 -14.84 8.20
CA GLY A 95 13.17 -14.31 6.97
C GLY A 95 11.90 -13.50 7.25
N LEU A 96 11.81 -12.29 6.71
CA LEU A 96 10.65 -11.42 6.85
C LEU A 96 10.08 -11.13 5.45
N ILE A 97 8.80 -11.42 5.26
CA ILE A 97 8.08 -11.16 4.02
C ILE A 97 7.11 -10.01 4.30
N ASP A 98 7.33 -8.85 3.69
CA ASP A 98 6.42 -7.71 3.80
C ASP A 98 5.42 -7.72 2.64
N THR A 99 4.14 -7.88 2.98
CA THR A 99 3.00 -7.84 2.08
C THR A 99 2.05 -6.69 2.42
N SER A 100 2.47 -5.75 3.27
CA SER A 100 1.63 -4.67 3.76
C SER A 100 1.21 -3.70 2.64
N TRP A 101 0.02 -3.10 2.80
CA TRP A 101 -0.50 -2.10 1.87
C TRP A 101 -1.41 -1.11 2.61
N GLY A 102 -0.95 0.13 2.74
CA GLY A 102 -1.68 1.20 3.41
C GLY A 102 -3.00 1.55 2.74
N GLY A 103 -3.99 1.93 3.56
CA GLY A 103 -5.33 2.28 3.08
C GLY A 103 -6.23 1.10 2.73
N THR A 104 -5.77 -0.14 2.88
CA THR A 104 -6.59 -1.33 2.64
C THR A 104 -7.48 -1.67 3.83
N ILE A 105 -8.64 -2.27 3.55
CA ILE A 105 -9.58 -2.79 4.56
C ILE A 105 -9.38 -4.30 4.73
N ILE A 106 -9.79 -4.84 5.87
CA ILE A 106 -9.56 -6.26 6.21
C ILE A 106 -10.18 -7.23 5.20
N GLU A 107 -11.27 -6.85 4.58
CA GLU A 107 -11.95 -7.65 3.58
C GLU A 107 -11.09 -7.92 2.34
N THR A 108 -10.18 -7.01 1.99
CA THR A 108 -9.25 -7.20 0.86
C THR A 108 -8.18 -8.26 1.12
N TRP A 109 -7.99 -8.62 2.40
CA TRP A 109 -7.05 -9.64 2.87
C TRP A 109 -7.71 -10.98 3.18
N THR A 110 -9.02 -11.07 2.97
CA THR A 110 -9.83 -12.24 3.31
C THR A 110 -10.40 -12.87 2.05
N SER A 111 -10.31 -14.19 1.91
CA SER A 111 -10.87 -14.88 0.73
C SER A 111 -12.39 -14.75 0.66
N ASN A 112 -12.93 -14.81 -0.55
CA ASN A 112 -14.38 -14.75 -0.76
C ASN A 112 -15.13 -15.87 -0.02
N GLU A 113 -14.54 -17.08 0.07
CA GLU A 113 -15.10 -18.23 0.78
C GLU A 113 -15.21 -17.92 2.28
N ALA A 114 -14.15 -17.35 2.87
CA ALA A 114 -14.15 -16.96 4.29
C ALA A 114 -15.14 -15.82 4.56
N LEU A 115 -15.19 -14.80 3.71
CA LEU A 115 -16.17 -13.70 3.83
C LEU A 115 -17.61 -14.18 3.70
N ALA A 116 -17.87 -15.15 2.82
CA ALA A 116 -19.22 -15.71 2.63
C ALA A 116 -19.78 -16.41 3.88
N THR A 117 -18.94 -16.84 4.82
CA THR A 117 -19.37 -17.42 6.10
C THR A 117 -19.93 -16.36 7.06
N ILE A 118 -19.68 -15.09 6.81
CA ILE A 118 -20.13 -13.97 7.65
C ILE A 118 -21.43 -13.39 7.08
N PRO A 119 -22.59 -13.51 7.77
CA PRO A 119 -23.90 -13.11 7.22
C PRO A 119 -23.96 -11.66 6.72
N SER A 120 -23.31 -10.73 7.41
CA SER A 120 -23.24 -9.30 7.02
C SER A 120 -22.43 -9.07 5.74
N MET A 121 -21.45 -9.94 5.44
CA MET A 121 -20.60 -9.83 4.25
C MET A 121 -21.22 -10.49 3.03
N LYS A 122 -22.08 -11.51 3.21
CA LYS A 122 -22.73 -12.24 2.12
C LYS A 122 -23.47 -11.29 1.16
N LYS A 123 -24.29 -10.38 1.71
CA LYS A 123 -25.04 -9.40 0.91
C LYS A 123 -24.09 -8.45 0.14
N ARG A 124 -22.97 -8.11 0.72
CA ARG A 124 -21.96 -7.25 0.09
C ARG A 124 -21.22 -7.97 -1.02
N LEU A 125 -20.91 -9.25 -0.84
CA LEU A 125 -20.33 -10.10 -1.89
C LEU A 125 -21.27 -10.29 -3.07
N GLU A 126 -22.56 -10.54 -2.81
CA GLU A 126 -23.59 -10.66 -3.86
C GLU A 126 -23.69 -9.36 -4.69
N ALA A 127 -23.57 -8.21 -4.04
CA ALA A 127 -23.51 -6.91 -4.72
C ALA A 127 -22.25 -6.73 -5.58
N LEU A 128 -21.12 -7.35 -5.21
CA LEU A 128 -19.87 -7.31 -5.97
C LEU A 128 -19.93 -8.17 -7.25
N VAL A 129 -20.71 -9.25 -7.27
CA VAL A 129 -20.87 -10.12 -8.46
C VAL A 129 -21.49 -9.35 -9.63
N GLY A 130 -22.31 -8.32 -9.36
CA GLY A 130 -22.90 -7.44 -10.38
C GLY A 130 -22.01 -6.27 -10.86
N LEU A 131 -20.80 -6.14 -10.30
CA LEU A 131 -19.91 -5.00 -10.53
C LEU A 131 -19.30 -4.85 -11.95
N PRO A 132 -19.10 -5.86 -12.81
CA PRO A 132 -18.54 -5.63 -14.13
C PRO A 132 -19.28 -4.56 -14.94
N ALA A 133 -20.61 -4.64 -14.98
CA ALA A 133 -21.44 -3.65 -15.66
C ALA A 133 -21.43 -2.26 -14.96
N SER A 134 -21.33 -2.25 -13.62
CA SER A 134 -21.27 -1.01 -12.85
C SER A 134 -19.89 -0.36 -12.87
N GLN A 135 -18.80 -1.12 -13.05
CA GLN A 135 -17.44 -0.58 -13.21
C GLN A 135 -17.29 0.15 -14.53
N GLU A 136 -17.85 -0.40 -15.61
CA GLU A 136 -17.82 0.26 -16.93
C GLU A 136 -18.62 1.57 -16.92
N GLY A 137 -19.77 1.58 -16.27
CA GLY A 137 -20.57 2.78 -16.05
C GLY A 137 -19.86 3.81 -15.17
N ARG A 138 -19.18 3.37 -14.10
CA ARG A 138 -18.36 4.26 -13.24
C ARG A 138 -17.16 4.81 -13.97
N LYS A 139 -16.47 4.00 -14.77
CA LYS A 139 -15.32 4.43 -15.58
C LYS A 139 -15.75 5.49 -16.59
N LYS A 140 -16.84 5.25 -17.30
CA LYS A 140 -17.40 6.21 -18.26
C LYS A 140 -17.80 7.53 -17.56
N LYS A 141 -18.49 7.44 -16.43
CA LYS A 141 -18.85 8.62 -15.65
C LYS A 141 -17.61 9.38 -15.14
N PHE A 142 -16.57 8.67 -14.69
CA PHE A 142 -15.32 9.29 -14.28
C PHE A 142 -14.63 10.01 -15.45
N GLU A 143 -14.60 9.40 -16.63
CA GLU A 143 -14.06 10.02 -17.83
C GLU A 143 -14.83 11.29 -18.21
N GLU A 144 -16.17 11.26 -18.15
CA GLU A 144 -17.04 12.41 -18.37
C GLU A 144 -16.80 13.52 -17.32
N ASP A 145 -16.68 13.15 -16.04
CA ASP A 145 -16.39 14.09 -14.95
C ASP A 145 -15.00 14.74 -15.09
N VAL A 146 -14.00 13.98 -15.56
CA VAL A 146 -12.65 14.48 -15.85
C VAL A 146 -12.65 15.48 -16.99
N GLU A 147 -13.36 15.21 -18.09
CA GLU A 147 -13.46 16.14 -19.22
C GLU A 147 -14.21 17.42 -18.81
N THR A 148 -15.27 17.29 -18.02
CA THR A 148 -16.00 18.44 -17.48
C THR A 148 -15.07 19.29 -16.60
N TRP A 149 -14.32 18.65 -15.70
CA TRP A 149 -13.35 19.32 -14.83
C TRP A 149 -12.25 20.04 -15.63
N LYS A 150 -11.68 19.39 -16.64
CA LYS A 150 -10.68 20.02 -17.53
C LYS A 150 -11.24 21.27 -18.21
N SER A 151 -12.45 21.18 -18.74
CA SER A 151 -13.11 22.30 -19.40
C SER A 151 -13.36 23.46 -18.44
N GLU A 152 -13.71 23.17 -17.19
CA GLU A 152 -13.93 24.16 -16.13
C GLU A 152 -12.61 24.82 -15.71
N VAL A 153 -11.52 24.04 -15.58
CA VAL A 153 -10.17 24.55 -15.30
C VAL A 153 -9.71 25.48 -16.42
N GLU A 154 -9.85 25.09 -17.70
CA GLU A 154 -9.50 25.96 -18.82
C GLU A 154 -10.29 27.25 -18.82
N ARG A 155 -11.58 27.21 -18.49
CA ARG A 155 -12.42 28.39 -18.39
C ARG A 155 -11.95 29.34 -17.28
N ILE A 156 -11.59 28.77 -16.12
CA ILE A 156 -11.09 29.51 -14.97
C ILE A 156 -9.73 30.13 -15.29
N ASP A 157 -8.81 29.38 -15.91
CA ASP A 157 -7.51 29.90 -16.32
C ASP A 157 -7.62 31.07 -17.31
N LYS A 158 -8.51 30.96 -18.27
CA LYS A 158 -8.80 32.07 -19.21
C LYS A 158 -9.38 33.29 -18.48
N GLY A 159 -10.26 33.06 -17.51
CA GLY A 159 -10.80 34.14 -16.66
C GLY A 159 -9.73 34.82 -15.81
N CYS A 160 -8.79 34.06 -15.26
CA CYS A 160 -7.65 34.58 -14.52
C CYS A 160 -6.73 35.46 -15.38
N VAL A 161 -6.45 35.05 -16.61
CA VAL A 161 -5.65 35.84 -17.56
C VAL A 161 -6.32 37.14 -17.92
N ASN A 162 -7.65 37.18 -17.97
CA ASN A 162 -8.47 38.38 -18.28
C ASN A 162 -8.73 39.26 -17.07
N GLY A 163 -8.21 38.95 -15.87
CA GLY A 163 -8.41 39.74 -14.65
C GLY A 163 -9.75 39.54 -13.97
N GLU A 164 -10.50 38.51 -14.33
CA GLU A 164 -11.75 38.16 -13.64
C GLU A 164 -11.45 37.51 -12.28
N ALA A 165 -12.25 37.84 -11.25
CA ALA A 165 -12.02 37.36 -9.86
C ALA A 165 -12.37 35.89 -9.61
N ILE A 166 -12.03 35.01 -10.56
CA ILE A 166 -12.35 33.56 -10.51
C ILE A 166 -11.16 32.69 -10.02
N CYS A 167 -9.97 33.28 -9.91
CA CYS A 167 -8.74 32.56 -9.55
C CYS A 167 -8.79 31.82 -8.20
N CYS A 168 -9.61 32.26 -7.25
CA CYS A 168 -9.72 31.64 -5.93
C CYS A 168 -10.48 30.31 -5.92
N LEU A 169 -11.22 29.98 -6.98
CA LEU A 169 -12.02 28.76 -7.05
C LEU A 169 -11.22 27.51 -7.43
N LEU A 170 -10.03 27.67 -8.01
CA LEU A 170 -9.14 26.53 -8.35
C LEU A 170 -8.72 25.71 -7.12
N TYR A 171 -8.58 26.36 -5.96
CA TYR A 171 -8.21 25.68 -4.70
C TYR A 171 -9.38 25.04 -3.96
N THR A 172 -10.61 25.35 -4.33
CA THR A 172 -11.82 24.90 -3.62
C THR A 172 -12.68 23.94 -4.42
N SER A 173 -12.42 23.77 -5.73
CA SER A 173 -13.11 22.75 -6.54
C SER A 173 -12.46 21.39 -6.28
N PRO A 174 -13.18 20.45 -5.65
CA PRO A 174 -12.65 19.09 -5.45
C PRO A 174 -12.38 18.44 -6.81
N SER A 175 -11.20 17.87 -6.96
CA SER A 175 -10.85 17.08 -8.15
C SER A 175 -11.80 15.88 -8.27
N PRO A 176 -11.93 15.25 -9.45
CA PRO A 176 -12.73 14.03 -9.60
C PRO A 176 -12.30 12.90 -8.66
N ARG A 177 -11.05 12.91 -8.15
CA ARG A 177 -10.55 11.97 -7.15
C ARG A 177 -11.15 12.18 -5.76
N ASP A 178 -11.53 13.40 -5.42
CA ASP A 178 -12.03 13.75 -4.08
C ASP A 178 -13.52 13.45 -3.92
N ARG A 179 -14.18 12.99 -5.00
CA ARG A 179 -15.61 12.63 -5.03
C ARG A 179 -15.89 11.13 -5.01
N GLN A 180 -14.85 10.29 -4.78
CA GLN A 180 -15.00 8.83 -4.72
C GLN A 180 -15.32 8.32 -3.32
#